data_bc297db148bc8d78967857e144171532
#
_entry.id   bc297db148bc8d78967857e144171532
#
_cell.length_a   1.000
_cell.length_b   1.000
_cell.length_c   1.000
_cell.angle_alpha   90.00
_cell.angle_beta   90.00
_cell.angle_gamma   90.00
#
_symmetry.space_group_name_H-M   'P 1'
#
loop_
_entity.id
_entity.type
_entity.pdbx_description
1 polymer ?
#
loop_
_entity_poly.entity_id
_entity_poly.type
_entity_poly.pdbx_seq_one_letter_code
_entity_poly.pdbx_strand_id
1 'polypeptide(L)'
;MSGAFSLNWRDLIRWSKDYAWGMRRAFGVAPGMARVWGCLQVATGFLPLGLLLASRRALAVLETGAGRSELVAAFAMLGSVLLAAPVLSTSLQWMRRRFADRVQQSLVESMHHQACHVPYSFFDRADSHDLVHHVRVNTLSQPFNLLEQTGLALQNLILLGGVLGVLGGYAWWLPALLMGTALPGLVVVAKFNVESVRFNRATTPLLRKGAYLSWLMGEKWFAAEIRMFLLSKLFGGMYSRTREDYRREEMRMNNKEWRIELGYSAAGVVGFLVGIWWLLELRMAGAILVSDLVIAFHAFLMGQKLFRGALDNAGQLYRAGAFLKDFRSFLRHPADPPVNPNAHPFEPLREGIEFQGVRFRYPKAARDCLDG
;
A
#
# COMPACT_ATOMS: atom_id res chain seq x y z
N MET A 1 -26.66 12.37 3.29
CA MET A 1 -26.18 13.41 2.39
C MET A 1 -25.14 12.81 1.46
N SER A 2 -25.46 12.76 0.20
CA SER A 2 -24.84 12.03 -0.88
C SER A 2 -23.57 12.72 -1.38
N GLY A 3 -22.45 12.49 -0.70
CA GLY A 3 -21.14 12.76 -1.27
C GLY A 3 -20.63 11.50 -1.99
N ALA A 4 -21.08 11.26 -3.20
CA ALA A 4 -20.46 10.30 -4.08
C ALA A 4 -18.97 10.64 -4.14
N PHE A 5 -18.12 9.69 -3.79
CA PHE A 5 -16.72 9.73 -4.10
C PHE A 5 -16.60 9.57 -5.63
N SER A 6 -16.99 10.62 -6.37
CA SER A 6 -16.51 10.79 -7.73
C SER A 6 -15.00 10.91 -7.55
N LEU A 7 -14.27 9.91 -8.03
CA LEU A 7 -12.84 10.02 -8.28
C LEU A 7 -12.67 11.27 -9.16
N ASN A 8 -12.50 12.41 -8.50
CA ASN A 8 -12.39 13.65 -9.19
C ASN A 8 -11.04 13.59 -9.90
N TRP A 9 -11.04 13.66 -11.21
CA TRP A 9 -9.82 13.63 -12.02
C TRP A 9 -8.73 14.55 -11.44
N ARG A 10 -9.13 15.65 -10.82
CA ARG A 10 -8.25 16.60 -10.13
C ARG A 10 -7.57 15.99 -8.90
N ASP A 11 -8.24 15.10 -8.16
CA ASP A 11 -7.65 14.45 -6.98
C ASP A 11 -6.66 13.37 -7.39
N LEU A 12 -6.92 12.65 -8.48
CA LEU A 12 -5.97 11.70 -9.09
C LEU A 12 -4.70 12.41 -9.58
N ILE A 13 -4.83 13.57 -10.23
CA ILE A 13 -3.68 14.37 -10.67
C ILE A 13 -2.86 14.88 -9.47
N ARG A 14 -3.52 15.32 -8.39
CA ARG A 14 -2.82 15.74 -7.17
C ARG A 14 -2.10 14.58 -6.54
N TRP A 15 -2.78 13.45 -6.39
CA TRP A 15 -2.20 12.24 -5.85
C TRP A 15 -0.98 11.77 -6.66
N SER A 16 -1.06 11.76 -7.97
CA SER A 16 0.08 11.37 -8.83
C SER A 16 1.28 12.29 -8.67
N LYS A 17 1.06 13.61 -8.47
CA LYS A 17 2.12 14.59 -8.20
C LYS A 17 2.79 14.35 -6.84
N ASP A 18 2.03 14.05 -5.80
CA ASP A 18 2.57 13.79 -4.46
C ASP A 18 3.31 12.45 -4.43
N TYR A 19 2.77 11.43 -5.13
CA TYR A 19 3.43 10.16 -5.32
C TYR A 19 4.75 10.29 -6.09
N ALA A 20 4.75 11.00 -7.21
CA ALA A 20 5.96 11.27 -8.00
C ALA A 20 7.01 12.06 -7.21
N TRP A 21 6.58 13.00 -6.38
CA TRP A 21 7.47 13.74 -5.47
C TRP A 21 8.12 12.79 -4.45
N GLY A 22 7.33 11.91 -3.81
CA GLY A 22 7.84 10.93 -2.85
C GLY A 22 8.83 9.96 -3.47
N MET A 23 8.53 9.43 -4.67
CA MET A 23 9.42 8.53 -5.41
C MET A 23 10.73 9.22 -5.85
N ARG A 24 10.65 10.46 -6.35
CA ARG A 24 11.85 11.25 -6.69
C ARG A 24 12.73 11.46 -5.47
N ARG A 25 12.14 11.77 -4.33
CA ARG A 25 12.87 11.94 -3.08
C ARG A 25 13.52 10.62 -2.62
N ALA A 26 12.77 9.51 -2.65
CA ALA A 26 13.29 8.19 -2.32
C ALA A 26 14.50 7.81 -3.21
N PHE A 27 14.38 8.02 -4.53
CA PHE A 27 15.49 7.73 -5.47
C PHE A 27 16.67 8.69 -5.30
N GLY A 28 16.43 9.93 -4.88
CA GLY A 28 17.46 10.92 -4.60
C GLY A 28 18.30 10.58 -3.36
N VAL A 29 17.73 9.91 -2.36
CA VAL A 29 18.45 9.52 -1.12
C VAL A 29 19.55 8.50 -1.38
N ALA A 30 19.29 7.50 -2.22
CA ALA A 30 20.24 6.43 -2.50
C ALA A 30 20.14 5.96 -3.97
N PRO A 31 20.65 6.73 -4.94
CA PRO A 31 20.45 6.47 -6.37
C PRO A 31 21.05 5.15 -6.84
N GLY A 32 22.16 4.69 -6.23
CA GLY A 32 22.77 3.38 -6.50
C GLY A 32 21.84 2.23 -6.11
N MET A 33 21.29 2.28 -4.89
CA MET A 33 20.34 1.27 -4.38
C MET A 33 19.06 1.26 -5.18
N ALA A 34 18.56 2.44 -5.57
CA ALA A 34 17.34 2.57 -6.38
C ALA A 34 17.50 1.89 -7.75
N ARG A 35 18.66 2.04 -8.41
CA ARG A 35 18.94 1.37 -9.69
C ARG A 35 19.02 -0.14 -9.54
N VAL A 36 19.76 -0.64 -8.54
CA VAL A 36 19.88 -2.08 -8.29
C VAL A 36 18.52 -2.68 -7.94
N TRP A 37 17.75 -2.01 -7.08
CA TRP A 37 16.37 -2.42 -6.75
C TRP A 37 15.48 -2.47 -8.01
N GLY A 38 15.53 -1.46 -8.87
CA GLY A 38 14.78 -1.42 -10.13
C GLY A 38 15.15 -2.54 -11.09
N CYS A 39 16.45 -2.81 -11.27
CA CYS A 39 16.93 -3.94 -12.11
C CYS A 39 16.46 -5.29 -11.56
N LEU A 40 16.58 -5.51 -10.26
CA LEU A 40 16.12 -6.73 -9.61
C LEU A 40 14.58 -6.88 -9.71
N GLN A 41 13.85 -5.76 -9.63
CA GLN A 41 12.40 -5.74 -9.73
C GLN A 41 11.94 -6.17 -11.14
N VAL A 42 12.59 -5.67 -12.19
CA VAL A 42 12.33 -6.06 -13.57
C VAL A 42 12.72 -7.51 -13.80
N ALA A 43 13.91 -7.93 -13.36
CA ALA A 43 14.37 -9.32 -13.50
C ALA A 43 13.42 -10.32 -12.83
N THR A 44 12.99 -10.03 -11.58
CA THR A 44 12.02 -10.88 -10.87
C THR A 44 10.63 -10.84 -11.51
N GLY A 45 10.25 -9.76 -12.17
CA GLY A 45 9.00 -9.65 -12.92
C GLY A 45 8.92 -10.60 -14.12
N PHE A 46 10.05 -10.88 -14.77
CA PHE A 46 10.12 -11.83 -15.90
C PHE A 46 10.23 -13.29 -15.47
N LEU A 47 10.60 -13.59 -14.22
CA LEU A 47 10.80 -14.97 -13.75
C LEU A 47 9.61 -15.90 -13.97
N PRO A 48 8.36 -15.53 -13.60
CA PRO A 48 7.22 -16.40 -13.80
C PRO A 48 6.91 -16.66 -15.28
N LEU A 49 7.19 -15.69 -16.16
CA LEU A 49 7.10 -15.87 -17.61
C LEU A 49 8.19 -16.81 -18.12
N GLY A 50 9.41 -16.65 -17.63
CA GLY A 50 10.52 -17.56 -17.92
C GLY A 50 10.21 -18.99 -17.51
N LEU A 51 9.63 -19.18 -16.31
CA LEU A 51 9.19 -20.47 -15.82
C LEU A 51 8.10 -21.08 -16.72
N LEU A 52 7.13 -20.29 -17.11
CA LEU A 52 6.03 -20.71 -17.99
C LEU A 52 6.56 -21.16 -19.35
N LEU A 53 7.45 -20.39 -19.98
CA LEU A 53 8.04 -20.74 -21.27
C LEU A 53 8.99 -21.94 -21.20
N ALA A 54 9.79 -22.05 -20.13
CA ALA A 54 10.67 -23.20 -19.90
C ALA A 54 9.87 -24.48 -19.68
N SER A 55 8.77 -24.41 -18.93
CA SER A 55 7.85 -25.54 -18.72
C SER A 55 7.20 -26.00 -20.03
N ARG A 56 6.77 -25.02 -20.87
CA ARG A 56 6.26 -25.30 -22.23
C ARG A 56 7.28 -26.10 -23.04
N ARG A 57 8.52 -25.62 -23.09
CA ARG A 57 9.57 -26.28 -23.87
C ARG A 57 9.85 -27.68 -23.36
N ALA A 58 9.93 -27.86 -22.04
CA ALA A 58 10.16 -29.17 -21.43
C ALA A 58 9.04 -30.17 -21.76
N LEU A 59 7.78 -29.75 -21.68
CA LEU A 59 6.62 -30.57 -22.03
C LEU A 59 6.56 -30.89 -23.53
N ALA A 60 6.83 -29.89 -24.39
CA ALA A 60 6.83 -30.09 -25.84
C ALA A 60 7.88 -31.11 -26.30
N VAL A 61 9.10 -31.07 -25.74
CA VAL A 61 10.18 -32.02 -26.02
C VAL A 61 9.78 -33.43 -25.58
N LEU A 62 9.08 -33.60 -24.46
CA LEU A 62 8.58 -34.90 -24.00
C LEU A 62 7.47 -35.42 -24.94
N GLU A 63 6.58 -34.53 -25.41
CA GLU A 63 5.45 -34.94 -26.28
C GLU A 63 5.93 -35.34 -27.68
N THR A 64 6.92 -34.63 -28.23
CA THR A 64 7.44 -34.89 -29.59
C THR A 64 8.46 -36.03 -29.65
N GLY A 65 8.87 -36.59 -28.51
CA GLY A 65 9.88 -37.68 -28.47
C GLY A 65 11.25 -37.25 -28.97
N ALA A 66 11.62 -35.98 -28.78
CA ALA A 66 12.88 -35.42 -29.23
C ALA A 66 14.10 -36.08 -28.58
N GLY A 67 15.28 -35.96 -29.21
CA GLY A 67 16.49 -36.61 -28.78
C GLY A 67 16.95 -36.24 -27.35
N ARG A 68 17.82 -37.11 -26.76
CA ARG A 68 18.35 -36.90 -25.39
C ARG A 68 18.97 -35.51 -25.17
N SER A 69 19.65 -34.95 -26.17
CA SER A 69 20.30 -33.64 -26.08
C SER A 69 19.29 -32.49 -25.89
N GLU A 70 18.16 -32.56 -26.61
CA GLU A 70 17.10 -31.55 -26.49
C GLU A 70 16.36 -31.65 -25.16
N LEU A 71 16.17 -32.90 -24.68
CA LEU A 71 15.58 -33.16 -23.37
C LEU A 71 16.47 -32.55 -22.25
N VAL A 72 17.77 -32.83 -22.28
CA VAL A 72 18.72 -32.27 -21.30
C VAL A 72 18.73 -30.73 -21.35
N ALA A 73 18.75 -30.15 -22.56
CA ALA A 73 18.75 -28.68 -22.71
C ALA A 73 17.46 -28.04 -22.15
N ALA A 74 16.26 -28.64 -22.43
CA ALA A 74 15.00 -28.16 -21.91
C ALA A 74 14.91 -28.23 -20.38
N PHE A 75 15.34 -29.36 -19.79
CA PHE A 75 15.35 -29.50 -18.33
C PHE A 75 16.44 -28.65 -17.66
N ALA A 76 17.60 -28.44 -18.30
CA ALA A 76 18.62 -27.53 -17.81
C ALA A 76 18.10 -26.06 -17.81
N MET A 77 17.38 -25.65 -18.85
CA MET A 77 16.72 -24.34 -18.91
C MET A 77 15.68 -24.20 -17.78
N LEU A 78 14.80 -25.18 -17.58
CA LEU A 78 13.81 -25.18 -16.51
C LEU A 78 14.49 -25.12 -15.14
N GLY A 79 15.53 -25.95 -14.91
CA GLY A 79 16.31 -25.97 -13.67
C GLY A 79 17.02 -24.64 -13.40
N SER A 80 17.58 -23.99 -14.42
CA SER A 80 18.24 -22.70 -14.27
C SER A 80 17.25 -21.60 -13.83
N VAL A 81 16.04 -21.57 -14.38
CA VAL A 81 14.99 -20.62 -13.97
C VAL A 81 14.51 -20.91 -12.55
N LEU A 82 14.31 -22.18 -12.19
CA LEU A 82 13.94 -22.60 -10.84
C LEU A 82 14.98 -22.24 -9.80
N LEU A 83 16.28 -22.35 -10.12
CA LEU A 83 17.36 -21.95 -9.23
C LEU A 83 17.53 -20.42 -9.16
N ALA A 84 17.34 -19.71 -10.28
CA ALA A 84 17.44 -18.25 -10.31
C ALA A 84 16.32 -17.58 -9.52
N ALA A 85 15.11 -18.17 -9.48
CA ALA A 85 13.94 -17.57 -8.85
C ALA A 85 14.13 -17.26 -7.34
N PRO A 86 14.52 -18.20 -6.46
CA PRO A 86 14.76 -17.91 -5.05
C PRO A 86 15.93 -16.96 -4.83
N VAL A 87 16.99 -17.04 -5.63
CA VAL A 87 18.17 -16.16 -5.53
C VAL A 87 17.78 -14.71 -5.82
N LEU A 88 17.09 -14.48 -6.94
CA LEU A 88 16.65 -13.13 -7.33
C LEU A 88 15.60 -12.57 -6.38
N SER A 89 14.63 -13.39 -5.95
CA SER A 89 13.59 -12.94 -5.02
C SER A 89 14.15 -12.60 -3.64
N THR A 90 15.07 -13.39 -3.11
CA THR A 90 15.72 -13.12 -1.83
C THR A 90 16.62 -11.88 -1.93
N SER A 91 17.38 -11.75 -3.03
CA SER A 91 18.23 -10.57 -3.29
C SER A 91 17.38 -9.29 -3.40
N LEU A 92 16.22 -9.37 -4.08
CA LEU A 92 15.27 -8.26 -4.17
C LEU A 92 14.71 -7.86 -2.80
N GLN A 93 14.30 -8.83 -1.97
CA GLN A 93 13.79 -8.56 -0.62
C GLN A 93 14.85 -7.90 0.25
N TRP A 94 16.07 -8.39 0.21
CA TRP A 94 17.20 -7.83 0.94
C TRP A 94 17.52 -6.39 0.49
N MET A 95 17.58 -6.15 -0.83
CA MET A 95 17.82 -4.82 -1.38
C MET A 95 16.67 -3.85 -1.04
N ARG A 96 15.42 -4.31 -1.14
CA ARG A 96 14.24 -3.52 -0.79
C ARG A 96 14.28 -3.06 0.67
N ARG A 97 14.60 -3.97 1.60
CA ARG A 97 14.70 -3.62 3.03
C ARG A 97 15.76 -2.56 3.28
N ARG A 98 16.96 -2.73 2.71
CA ARG A 98 18.05 -1.75 2.84
C ARG A 98 17.71 -0.40 2.23
N PHE A 99 17.09 -0.41 1.06
CA PHE A 99 16.68 0.83 0.40
C PHE A 99 15.57 1.52 1.18
N ALA A 100 14.56 0.78 1.65
CA ALA A 100 13.50 1.32 2.48
C ALA A 100 14.00 1.93 3.80
N ASP A 101 14.97 1.28 4.45
CA ASP A 101 15.61 1.77 5.67
C ASP A 101 16.31 3.11 5.46
N ARG A 102 17.07 3.26 4.38
CA ARG A 102 17.70 4.54 4.02
C ARG A 102 16.70 5.65 3.73
N VAL A 103 15.64 5.33 3.01
CA VAL A 103 14.54 6.27 2.74
C VAL A 103 13.85 6.67 4.04
N GLN A 104 13.53 5.70 4.90
CA GLN A 104 12.92 5.92 6.20
C GLN A 104 13.77 6.85 7.07
N GLN A 105 15.08 6.57 7.18
CA GLN A 105 16.01 7.41 7.94
C GLN A 105 15.97 8.87 7.46
N SER A 106 16.07 9.10 6.15
CA SER A 106 16.01 10.45 5.56
C SER A 106 14.68 11.16 5.80
N LEU A 107 13.55 10.42 5.80
CA LEU A 107 12.24 11.00 6.11
C LEU A 107 12.12 11.36 7.60
N VAL A 108 12.61 10.49 8.49
CA VAL A 108 12.64 10.74 9.94
C VAL A 108 13.50 11.96 10.27
N GLU A 109 14.70 12.06 9.70
CA GLU A 109 15.57 13.23 9.87
C GLU A 109 14.89 14.52 9.40
N SER A 110 14.24 14.46 8.23
CA SER A 110 13.51 15.61 7.70
C SER A 110 12.30 15.99 8.56
N MET A 111 11.61 14.99 9.11
CA MET A 111 10.49 15.20 10.04
C MET A 111 10.97 15.88 11.33
N HIS A 112 12.05 15.37 11.94
CA HIS A 112 12.61 15.93 13.16
C HIS A 112 13.12 17.36 12.94
N HIS A 113 13.84 17.58 11.84
CA HIS A 113 14.29 18.93 11.49
C HIS A 113 13.10 19.90 11.38
N GLN A 114 12.04 19.52 10.66
CA GLN A 114 10.86 20.34 10.52
C GLN A 114 10.16 20.57 11.86
N ALA A 115 9.99 19.52 12.67
CA ALA A 115 9.33 19.62 13.97
C ALA A 115 10.03 20.58 14.94
N CYS A 116 11.36 20.68 14.86
CA CYS A 116 12.14 21.62 15.67
C CYS A 116 12.09 23.08 15.17
N HIS A 117 11.61 23.32 13.93
CA HIS A 117 11.61 24.65 13.34
C HIS A 117 10.20 25.23 13.13
N VAL A 118 9.15 24.43 13.35
CA VAL A 118 7.76 24.90 13.25
C VAL A 118 7.39 25.74 14.46
N PRO A 119 6.63 26.85 14.30
CA PRO A 119 6.18 27.69 15.40
C PRO A 119 5.46 26.92 16.49
N TYR A 120 5.65 27.30 17.76
CA TYR A 120 4.96 26.65 18.89
C TYR A 120 3.44 26.67 18.73
N SER A 121 2.89 27.77 18.20
CA SER A 121 1.46 27.92 17.88
C SER A 121 0.91 26.89 16.88
N PHE A 122 1.78 26.20 16.15
CA PHE A 122 1.39 25.08 15.29
C PHE A 122 0.90 23.89 16.10
N PHE A 123 1.53 23.60 17.23
CA PHE A 123 1.17 22.45 18.08
C PHE A 123 -0.12 22.70 18.89
N ASP A 124 -0.52 23.96 19.09
CA ASP A 124 -1.75 24.31 19.79
C ASP A 124 -3.02 24.08 18.96
N ARG A 125 -2.86 23.88 17.66
CA ARG A 125 -3.99 23.67 16.74
C ARG A 125 -4.34 22.20 16.66
N ALA A 126 -5.62 21.86 16.86
CA ALA A 126 -6.11 20.46 16.79
C ALA A 126 -5.79 19.79 15.45
N ASP A 127 -5.96 20.51 14.33
CA ASP A 127 -5.66 19.98 12.97
C ASP A 127 -4.17 19.64 12.80
N SER A 128 -3.30 20.43 13.44
CA SER A 128 -1.85 20.24 13.36
C SER A 128 -1.38 19.07 14.22
N HIS A 129 -1.99 18.89 15.39
CA HIS A 129 -1.70 17.76 16.27
C HIS A 129 -2.00 16.43 15.55
N ASP A 130 -3.15 16.33 14.90
CA ASP A 130 -3.53 15.15 14.12
C ASP A 130 -2.54 14.91 12.95
N LEU A 131 -2.12 15.95 12.26
CA LEU A 131 -1.13 15.88 11.17
C LEU A 131 0.21 15.36 11.67
N VAL A 132 0.75 15.93 12.76
CA VAL A 132 2.04 15.51 13.34
C VAL A 132 1.97 14.07 13.80
N HIS A 133 0.89 13.69 14.50
CA HIS A 133 0.70 12.33 14.96
C HIS A 133 0.66 11.35 13.79
N HIS A 134 -0.13 11.67 12.75
CA HIS A 134 -0.26 10.83 11.56
C HIS A 134 1.08 10.69 10.81
N VAL A 135 1.82 11.79 10.64
CA VAL A 135 3.15 11.79 10.02
C VAL A 135 4.12 10.95 10.86
N ARG A 136 4.18 11.16 12.17
CA ARG A 136 5.11 10.43 13.06
C ARG A 136 4.91 8.93 13.04
N VAL A 137 3.66 8.47 13.16
CA VAL A 137 3.34 7.03 13.18
C VAL A 137 3.61 6.38 11.83
N ASN A 138 3.23 7.06 10.74
CA ASN A 138 3.33 6.49 9.41
C ASN A 138 4.73 6.57 8.78
N THR A 139 5.58 7.51 9.20
CA THR A 139 6.96 7.62 8.68
C THR A 139 7.79 6.36 8.96
N LEU A 140 7.45 5.59 9.99
CA LEU A 140 8.16 4.35 10.33
C LEU A 140 7.81 3.16 9.42
N SER A 141 6.62 3.10 8.85
CA SER A 141 6.14 1.93 8.09
C SER A 141 5.88 2.21 6.60
N GLN A 142 5.45 3.40 6.26
CA GLN A 142 5.01 3.73 4.90
C GLN A 142 6.12 3.72 3.84
N PRO A 143 7.39 4.08 4.12
CA PRO A 143 8.45 4.00 3.11
C PRO A 143 8.67 2.57 2.58
N PHE A 144 8.62 1.58 3.49
CA PHE A 144 8.70 0.18 3.08
C PHE A 144 7.51 -0.23 2.21
N ASN A 145 6.28 0.09 2.66
CA ASN A 145 5.06 -0.20 1.91
C ASN A 145 5.04 0.49 0.54
N LEU A 146 5.50 1.73 0.45
CA LEU A 146 5.58 2.47 -0.81
C LEU A 146 6.45 1.74 -1.84
N LEU A 147 7.66 1.35 -1.45
CA LEU A 147 8.58 0.64 -2.34
C LEU A 147 8.07 -0.77 -2.68
N GLU A 148 7.48 -1.47 -1.72
CA GLU A 148 6.90 -2.79 -1.93
C GLU A 148 5.76 -2.74 -2.95
N GLN A 149 4.78 -1.87 -2.74
CA GLN A 149 3.61 -1.78 -3.63
C GLN A 149 3.97 -1.25 -5.02
N THR A 150 4.94 -0.32 -5.10
CA THR A 150 5.48 0.13 -6.39
C THR A 150 6.14 -1.01 -7.15
N GLY A 151 6.94 -1.80 -6.46
CA GLY A 151 7.59 -2.96 -7.04
C GLY A 151 6.59 -4.02 -7.51
N LEU A 152 5.61 -4.36 -6.67
CA LEU A 152 4.55 -5.31 -7.04
C LEU A 152 3.71 -4.83 -8.21
N ALA A 153 3.39 -3.53 -8.27
CA ALA A 153 2.68 -2.96 -9.41
C ALA A 153 3.47 -3.11 -10.71
N LEU A 154 4.78 -2.83 -10.67
CA LEU A 154 5.66 -3.01 -11.83
C LEU A 154 5.74 -4.48 -12.27
N GLN A 155 5.91 -5.41 -11.33
CA GLN A 155 5.92 -6.85 -11.62
C GLN A 155 4.59 -7.30 -12.23
N ASN A 156 3.46 -6.89 -11.65
CA ASN A 156 2.13 -7.24 -12.16
C ASN A 156 1.91 -6.72 -13.58
N LEU A 157 2.40 -5.52 -13.92
CA LEU A 157 2.32 -4.98 -15.28
C LEU A 157 3.15 -5.80 -16.27
N ILE A 158 4.38 -6.17 -15.91
CA ILE A 158 5.26 -7.01 -16.75
C ILE A 158 4.62 -8.37 -16.97
N LEU A 159 4.14 -9.01 -15.90
CA LEU A 159 3.51 -10.32 -15.97
C LEU A 159 2.21 -10.30 -16.76
N LEU A 160 1.38 -9.29 -16.55
CA LEU A 160 0.12 -9.15 -17.28
C LEU A 160 0.37 -8.99 -18.77
N GLY A 161 1.34 -8.13 -19.15
CA GLY A 161 1.75 -7.98 -20.55
C GLY A 161 2.23 -9.30 -21.16
N GLY A 162 3.06 -10.06 -20.42
CA GLY A 162 3.53 -11.36 -20.85
C GLY A 162 2.43 -12.42 -20.99
N VAL A 163 1.52 -12.49 -20.01
CA VAL A 163 0.37 -13.41 -20.06
C VAL A 163 -0.57 -13.09 -21.21
N LEU A 164 -0.87 -11.80 -21.44
CA LEU A 164 -1.68 -11.37 -22.57
C LEU A 164 -0.99 -11.70 -23.90
N GLY A 165 0.33 -11.54 -23.98
CA GLY A 165 1.14 -11.93 -25.15
C GLY A 165 1.11 -13.43 -25.43
N VAL A 166 1.27 -14.26 -24.40
CA VAL A 166 1.20 -15.73 -24.53
C VAL A 166 -0.20 -16.17 -24.98
N LEU A 167 -1.26 -15.66 -24.36
CA LEU A 167 -2.63 -16.00 -24.75
C LEU A 167 -2.98 -15.48 -26.16
N GLY A 168 -2.52 -14.29 -26.53
CA GLY A 168 -2.71 -13.69 -27.85
C GLY A 168 -2.02 -14.47 -28.97
N GLY A 169 -0.94 -15.21 -28.66
CA GLY A 169 -0.27 -16.11 -29.59
C GLY A 169 -1.09 -17.34 -29.97
N TYR A 170 -2.08 -17.74 -29.15
CA TYR A 170 -3.02 -18.82 -29.50
C TYR A 170 -4.26 -18.29 -30.22
N ALA A 171 -4.86 -17.22 -29.69
CA ALA A 171 -5.97 -16.53 -30.33
C ALA A 171 -6.11 -15.10 -29.77
N TRP A 172 -6.37 -14.14 -30.66
CA TRP A 172 -6.49 -12.73 -30.29
C TRP A 172 -7.64 -12.43 -29.30
N TRP A 173 -8.67 -13.26 -29.27
CA TRP A 173 -9.84 -13.11 -28.40
C TRP A 173 -9.64 -13.68 -26.98
N LEU A 174 -8.65 -14.58 -26.76
CA LEU A 174 -8.35 -15.12 -25.41
C LEU A 174 -7.94 -14.04 -24.40
N PRO A 175 -7.05 -13.09 -24.75
CA PRO A 175 -6.82 -11.91 -23.91
C PRO A 175 -8.09 -11.11 -23.62
N ALA A 176 -8.96 -10.93 -24.62
CA ALA A 176 -10.22 -10.21 -24.46
C ALA A 176 -11.20 -10.97 -23.53
N LEU A 177 -11.26 -12.29 -23.64
CA LEU A 177 -12.04 -13.12 -22.74
C LEU A 177 -11.51 -13.02 -21.29
N LEU A 178 -10.19 -13.09 -21.08
CA LEU A 178 -9.57 -12.90 -19.79
C LEU A 178 -9.92 -11.53 -19.19
N MET A 179 -9.80 -10.46 -19.99
CA MET A 179 -10.18 -9.12 -19.55
C MET A 179 -11.68 -9.01 -19.24
N GLY A 180 -12.54 -9.57 -20.10
CA GLY A 180 -13.99 -9.56 -19.94
C GLY A 180 -14.45 -10.25 -18.64
N THR A 181 -13.81 -11.38 -18.27
CA THR A 181 -14.10 -12.09 -17.02
C THR A 181 -13.51 -11.39 -15.79
N ALA A 182 -12.42 -10.63 -15.95
CA ALA A 182 -11.80 -9.87 -14.86
C ALA A 182 -12.50 -8.53 -14.60
N LEU A 183 -13.08 -7.86 -15.62
CA LEU A 183 -13.72 -6.55 -15.49
C LEU A 183 -14.82 -6.47 -14.42
N PRO A 184 -15.75 -7.44 -14.29
CA PRO A 184 -16.73 -7.42 -13.20
C PRO A 184 -16.07 -7.37 -11.82
N GLY A 185 -15.00 -8.16 -11.61
CA GLY A 185 -14.21 -8.14 -10.39
C GLY A 185 -13.57 -6.77 -10.13
N LEU A 186 -13.07 -6.09 -11.18
CA LEU A 186 -12.51 -4.74 -11.09
C LEU A 186 -13.53 -3.73 -10.54
N VAL A 187 -14.73 -3.71 -11.11
CA VAL A 187 -15.81 -2.78 -10.68
C VAL A 187 -16.21 -3.05 -9.23
N VAL A 188 -16.26 -4.32 -8.87
CA VAL A 188 -16.65 -4.75 -7.52
C VAL A 188 -15.59 -4.35 -6.49
N VAL A 189 -14.32 -4.66 -6.74
CA VAL A 189 -13.22 -4.30 -5.82
C VAL A 189 -13.09 -2.79 -5.70
N ALA A 190 -13.25 -2.03 -6.80
CA ALA A 190 -13.24 -0.58 -6.74
C ALA A 190 -14.36 -0.02 -5.85
N LYS A 191 -15.59 -0.54 -5.96
CA LYS A 191 -16.72 -0.16 -5.09
C LYS A 191 -16.46 -0.55 -3.65
N PHE A 192 -15.92 -1.74 -3.41
CA PHE A 192 -15.59 -2.22 -2.08
C PHE A 192 -14.51 -1.38 -1.42
N ASN A 193 -13.46 -0.98 -2.14
CA ASN A 193 -12.44 -0.09 -1.62
C ASN A 193 -13.01 1.25 -1.14
N VAL A 194 -13.97 1.83 -1.86
CA VAL A 194 -14.66 3.05 -1.42
C VAL A 194 -15.46 2.80 -0.14
N GLU A 195 -16.15 1.68 -0.06
CA GLU A 195 -16.93 1.30 1.11
C GLU A 195 -16.06 1.02 2.33
N SER A 196 -14.90 0.38 2.14
CA SER A 196 -13.89 0.14 3.17
C SER A 196 -13.35 1.45 3.75
N VAL A 197 -13.11 2.47 2.93
CA VAL A 197 -12.71 3.80 3.41
C VAL A 197 -13.82 4.45 4.27
N ARG A 198 -15.09 4.30 3.86
CA ARG A 198 -16.24 4.80 4.66
C ARG A 198 -16.35 4.05 5.98
N PHE A 199 -16.22 2.74 5.94
CA PHE A 199 -16.23 1.89 7.14
C PHE A 199 -15.13 2.32 8.12
N ASN A 200 -13.89 2.46 7.64
CA ASN A 200 -12.77 2.89 8.48
C ASN A 200 -13.03 4.25 9.14
N ARG A 201 -13.61 5.21 8.41
CA ARG A 201 -13.98 6.51 8.99
C ARG A 201 -15.10 6.40 10.02
N ALA A 202 -16.12 5.59 9.76
CA ALA A 202 -17.25 5.39 10.66
C ALA A 202 -16.84 4.67 11.95
N THR A 203 -15.89 3.73 11.87
CA THR A 203 -15.41 2.94 13.01
C THR A 203 -14.24 3.57 13.76
N THR A 204 -13.60 4.62 13.22
CA THR A 204 -12.50 5.34 13.90
C THR A 204 -12.85 5.78 15.33
N PRO A 205 -14.05 6.31 15.65
CA PRO A 205 -14.42 6.65 17.03
C PRO A 205 -14.43 5.45 17.97
N LEU A 206 -14.90 4.27 17.49
CA LEU A 206 -14.89 3.03 18.28
C LEU A 206 -13.46 2.56 18.55
N LEU A 207 -12.60 2.62 17.53
CA LEU A 207 -11.19 2.27 17.68
C LEU A 207 -10.46 3.19 18.65
N ARG A 208 -10.69 4.52 18.58
CA ARG A 208 -10.13 5.49 19.52
C ARG A 208 -10.59 5.22 20.95
N LYS A 209 -11.89 4.99 21.14
CA LYS A 209 -12.45 4.64 22.46
C LYS A 209 -11.84 3.35 23.00
N GLY A 210 -11.72 2.32 22.17
CA GLY A 210 -11.08 1.06 22.55
C GLY A 210 -9.61 1.23 22.92
N ALA A 211 -8.85 1.98 22.11
CA ALA A 211 -7.46 2.30 22.37
C ALA A 211 -7.26 3.08 23.68
N TYR A 212 -8.13 4.09 23.93
CA TYR A 212 -8.13 4.86 25.18
C TYR A 212 -8.37 3.97 26.40
N LEU A 213 -9.40 3.11 26.34
CA LEU A 213 -9.71 2.18 27.45
C LEU A 213 -8.57 1.18 27.68
N SER A 214 -7.96 0.67 26.60
CA SER A 214 -6.81 -0.22 26.68
C SER A 214 -5.59 0.47 27.31
N TRP A 215 -5.31 1.70 26.88
CA TRP A 215 -4.25 2.54 27.44
C TRP A 215 -4.49 2.83 28.91
N LEU A 216 -5.70 3.26 29.27
CA LEU A 216 -6.07 3.54 30.66
C LEU A 216 -5.85 2.34 31.60
N MET A 217 -6.22 1.13 31.15
CA MET A 217 -6.06 -0.09 31.93
C MET A 217 -4.62 -0.63 31.97
N GLY A 218 -3.79 -0.26 30.99
CA GLY A 218 -2.41 -0.77 30.85
C GLY A 218 -1.33 0.14 31.44
N GLU A 219 -1.64 1.41 31.73
CA GLU A 219 -0.66 2.38 32.18
C GLU A 219 -0.47 2.39 33.71
N LYS A 220 0.78 2.49 34.13
CA LYS A 220 1.18 2.53 35.54
C LYS A 220 0.48 3.67 36.31
N TRP A 221 0.30 4.81 35.66
CA TRP A 221 -0.25 6.02 36.30
C TRP A 221 -1.68 5.85 36.80
N PHE A 222 -2.48 5.01 36.16
CA PHE A 222 -3.89 4.77 36.53
C PHE A 222 -4.09 3.50 37.34
N ALA A 223 -3.05 2.67 37.49
CA ALA A 223 -3.14 1.35 38.13
C ALA A 223 -3.60 1.41 39.59
N ALA A 224 -3.17 2.42 40.34
CA ALA A 224 -3.57 2.61 41.73
C ALA A 224 -5.07 2.94 41.83
N GLU A 225 -5.55 3.89 41.06
CA GLU A 225 -6.95 4.34 41.05
C GLU A 225 -7.89 3.24 40.59
N ILE A 226 -7.53 2.53 39.50
CA ILE A 226 -8.33 1.41 38.98
C ILE A 226 -8.50 0.31 40.04
N ARG A 227 -7.45 0.01 40.82
CA ARG A 227 -7.50 -1.00 41.88
C ARG A 227 -8.27 -0.49 43.10
N MET A 228 -7.99 0.73 43.52
CA MET A 228 -8.62 1.32 44.71
C MET A 228 -10.13 1.48 44.54
N PHE A 229 -10.58 1.88 43.35
CA PHE A 229 -12.00 2.07 43.05
C PHE A 229 -12.66 0.85 42.37
N LEU A 230 -11.96 -0.29 42.26
CA LEU A 230 -12.45 -1.54 41.65
C LEU A 230 -13.02 -1.36 40.22
N LEU A 231 -12.44 -0.44 39.43
CA LEU A 231 -12.93 -0.05 38.12
C LEU A 231 -12.61 -1.05 36.99
N SER A 232 -11.84 -2.11 37.27
CA SER A 232 -11.42 -3.10 36.27
C SER A 232 -12.60 -3.77 35.54
N LYS A 233 -13.67 -4.13 36.25
CA LYS A 233 -14.88 -4.72 35.68
C LYS A 233 -15.64 -3.70 34.81
N LEU A 234 -15.69 -2.44 35.24
CA LEU A 234 -16.36 -1.37 34.50
C LEU A 234 -15.64 -1.10 33.18
N PHE A 235 -14.36 -0.79 33.23
CA PHE A 235 -13.57 -0.48 32.02
C PHE A 235 -13.40 -1.68 31.10
N GLY A 236 -13.20 -2.89 31.66
CA GLY A 236 -13.17 -4.13 30.91
C GLY A 236 -14.51 -4.39 30.19
N GLY A 237 -15.63 -4.17 30.85
CA GLY A 237 -16.97 -4.28 30.24
C GLY A 237 -17.19 -3.24 29.15
N MET A 238 -16.76 -1.99 29.35
CA MET A 238 -16.83 -0.95 28.31
C MET A 238 -15.96 -1.27 27.10
N TYR A 239 -14.74 -1.77 27.32
CA TYR A 239 -13.85 -2.21 26.25
C TYR A 239 -14.45 -3.35 25.45
N SER A 240 -14.95 -4.40 26.13
CA SER A 240 -15.56 -5.56 25.48
C SER A 240 -16.77 -5.18 24.63
N ARG A 241 -17.65 -4.30 25.13
CA ARG A 241 -18.78 -3.78 24.35
C ARG A 241 -18.33 -2.99 23.13
N THR A 242 -17.38 -2.07 23.30
CA THR A 242 -16.84 -1.28 22.17
C THR A 242 -16.18 -2.17 21.12
N ARG A 243 -15.47 -3.21 21.55
CA ARG A 243 -14.81 -4.20 20.66
C ARG A 243 -15.85 -5.06 19.94
N GLU A 244 -16.95 -5.43 20.62
CA GLU A 244 -18.03 -6.21 20.03
C GLU A 244 -18.79 -5.39 18.97
N ASP A 245 -19.07 -4.11 19.24
CA ASP A 245 -19.70 -3.22 18.26
C ASP A 245 -18.83 -3.05 17.01
N TYR A 246 -17.52 -2.85 17.18
CA TYR A 246 -16.56 -2.82 16.06
C TYR A 246 -16.58 -4.14 15.30
N ARG A 247 -16.50 -5.28 16.00
CA ARG A 247 -16.48 -6.62 15.38
C ARG A 247 -17.76 -6.91 14.58
N ARG A 248 -18.91 -6.48 15.05
CA ARG A 248 -20.19 -6.65 14.33
C ARG A 248 -20.18 -5.89 13.00
N GLU A 249 -19.71 -4.66 13.00
CA GLU A 249 -19.61 -3.87 11.76
C GLU A 249 -18.54 -4.45 10.80
N GLU A 250 -17.40 -4.87 11.33
CA GLU A 250 -16.34 -5.54 10.58
C GLU A 250 -16.83 -6.84 9.92
N MET A 251 -17.58 -7.68 10.66
CA MET A 251 -18.16 -8.91 10.13
C MET A 251 -19.21 -8.66 9.05
N ARG A 252 -20.02 -7.62 9.20
CA ARG A 252 -20.99 -7.22 8.14
C ARG A 252 -20.26 -6.86 6.85
N MET A 253 -19.18 -6.12 6.98
CA MET A 253 -18.34 -5.71 5.85
C MET A 253 -17.69 -6.92 5.19
N ASN A 254 -17.05 -7.79 5.97
CA ASN A 254 -16.37 -9.00 5.49
C ASN A 254 -17.35 -9.98 4.82
N ASN A 255 -18.55 -10.17 5.38
CA ASN A 255 -19.58 -11.03 4.79
C ASN A 255 -20.11 -10.49 3.46
N LYS A 256 -20.15 -9.17 3.31
CA LYS A 256 -20.51 -8.52 2.04
C LYS A 256 -19.43 -8.74 1.00
N GLU A 257 -18.16 -8.52 1.38
CA GLU A 257 -17.00 -8.79 0.54
C GLU A 257 -16.99 -10.23 0.05
N TRP A 258 -17.11 -11.18 0.95
CA TRP A 258 -17.11 -12.61 0.64
C TRP A 258 -18.20 -13.00 -0.38
N ARG A 259 -19.44 -12.51 -0.20
CA ARG A 259 -20.54 -12.79 -1.16
C ARG A 259 -20.26 -12.25 -2.54
N ILE A 260 -19.71 -11.04 -2.62
CA ILE A 260 -19.37 -10.39 -3.87
C ILE A 260 -18.19 -11.11 -4.54
N GLU A 261 -17.20 -11.52 -3.75
CA GLU A 261 -16.05 -12.30 -4.22
C GLU A 261 -16.47 -13.64 -4.82
N LEU A 262 -17.38 -14.36 -4.19
CA LEU A 262 -17.94 -15.59 -4.74
C LEU A 262 -18.61 -15.36 -6.10
N GLY A 263 -19.39 -14.28 -6.23
CA GLY A 263 -20.11 -13.98 -7.47
C GLY A 263 -19.19 -13.76 -8.66
N TYR A 264 -18.16 -12.92 -8.53
CA TYR A 264 -17.25 -12.69 -9.64
C TYR A 264 -16.23 -13.83 -9.85
N SER A 265 -15.88 -14.60 -8.80
CA SER A 265 -15.07 -15.81 -8.94
C SER A 265 -15.78 -16.86 -9.78
N ALA A 266 -17.10 -17.03 -9.61
CA ALA A 266 -17.91 -17.91 -10.45
C ALA A 266 -17.88 -17.46 -11.91
N ALA A 267 -18.01 -16.16 -12.20
CA ALA A 267 -17.90 -15.64 -13.56
C ALA A 267 -16.50 -15.90 -14.17
N GLY A 268 -15.46 -15.79 -13.36
CA GLY A 268 -14.08 -16.14 -13.75
C GLY A 268 -13.93 -17.62 -14.13
N VAL A 269 -14.52 -18.51 -13.35
CA VAL A 269 -14.51 -19.96 -13.64
C VAL A 269 -15.26 -20.25 -14.94
N VAL A 270 -16.42 -19.67 -15.17
CA VAL A 270 -17.17 -19.86 -16.41
C VAL A 270 -16.35 -19.42 -17.62
N GLY A 271 -15.76 -18.23 -17.57
CA GLY A 271 -14.90 -17.76 -18.68
C GLY A 271 -13.66 -18.63 -18.89
N PHE A 272 -13.08 -19.13 -17.81
CA PHE A 272 -11.99 -20.10 -17.89
C PHE A 272 -12.42 -21.40 -18.59
N LEU A 273 -13.57 -21.96 -18.23
CA LEU A 273 -14.09 -23.19 -18.85
C LEU A 273 -14.38 -22.99 -20.35
N VAL A 274 -14.91 -21.83 -20.74
CA VAL A 274 -15.12 -21.48 -22.15
C VAL A 274 -13.79 -21.41 -22.91
N GLY A 275 -12.78 -20.77 -22.33
CA GLY A 275 -11.44 -20.68 -22.95
C GLY A 275 -10.78 -22.06 -23.11
N ILE A 276 -10.87 -22.92 -22.08
CA ILE A 276 -10.31 -24.27 -22.11
C ILE A 276 -11.06 -25.16 -23.11
N TRP A 277 -12.39 -25.09 -23.14
CA TRP A 277 -13.18 -25.83 -24.12
C TRP A 277 -12.71 -25.56 -25.55
N TRP A 278 -12.55 -24.29 -25.90
CA TRP A 278 -12.08 -23.89 -27.23
C TRP A 278 -10.64 -24.39 -27.52
N LEU A 279 -9.74 -24.33 -26.55
CA LEU A 279 -8.38 -24.85 -26.70
C LEU A 279 -8.37 -26.38 -26.88
N LEU A 280 -9.30 -27.09 -26.24
CA LEU A 280 -9.48 -28.53 -26.45
C LEU A 280 -9.93 -28.84 -27.89
N GLU A 281 -10.84 -28.07 -28.47
CA GLU A 281 -11.23 -28.23 -29.87
C GLU A 281 -10.03 -27.99 -30.80
N LEU A 282 -9.20 -26.98 -30.55
CA LEU A 282 -7.96 -26.77 -31.33
C LEU A 282 -7.00 -27.96 -31.19
N ARG A 283 -6.91 -28.57 -30.01
CA ARG A 283 -6.08 -29.76 -29.79
C ARG A 283 -6.63 -30.95 -30.55
N MET A 284 -7.93 -31.17 -30.53
CA MET A 284 -8.59 -32.28 -31.27
C MET A 284 -8.41 -32.09 -32.80
N ALA A 285 -8.36 -30.85 -33.28
CA ALA A 285 -8.05 -30.53 -34.67
C ALA A 285 -6.54 -30.68 -35.01
N GLY A 286 -5.69 -31.06 -34.05
CA GLY A 286 -4.24 -31.22 -34.23
C GLY A 286 -3.46 -29.90 -34.39
N ALA A 287 -4.08 -28.75 -34.11
CA ALA A 287 -3.47 -27.44 -34.33
C ALA A 287 -2.48 -27.04 -33.22
N ILE A 288 -2.61 -27.62 -32.02
CA ILE A 288 -1.77 -27.31 -30.86
C ILE A 288 -1.32 -28.59 -30.13
N LEU A 289 -0.21 -28.50 -29.40
CA LEU A 289 0.32 -29.56 -28.54
C LEU A 289 -0.39 -29.56 -27.16
N VAL A 290 -0.29 -30.67 -26.42
CA VAL A 290 -0.77 -30.77 -25.04
C VAL A 290 -0.02 -29.75 -24.15
N SER A 291 1.28 -29.59 -24.41
CA SER A 291 2.10 -28.56 -23.75
C SER A 291 1.51 -27.15 -23.90
N ASP A 292 0.97 -26.80 -25.05
CA ASP A 292 0.32 -25.52 -25.31
C ASP A 292 -0.97 -25.35 -24.51
N LEU A 293 -1.76 -26.41 -24.39
CA LEU A 293 -2.97 -26.43 -23.57
C LEU A 293 -2.66 -26.17 -22.10
N VAL A 294 -1.64 -26.86 -21.54
CA VAL A 294 -1.22 -26.70 -20.15
C VAL A 294 -0.74 -25.27 -19.87
N ILE A 295 0.01 -24.69 -20.81
CA ILE A 295 0.54 -23.33 -20.66
C ILE A 295 -0.58 -22.27 -20.75
N ALA A 296 -1.48 -22.41 -21.73
CA ALA A 296 -2.62 -21.50 -21.85
C ALA A 296 -3.54 -21.57 -20.61
N PHE A 297 -3.77 -22.77 -20.07
CA PHE A 297 -4.46 -22.98 -18.81
C PHE A 297 -3.80 -22.21 -17.66
N HIS A 298 -2.49 -22.40 -17.49
CA HIS A 298 -1.74 -21.74 -16.42
C HIS A 298 -1.69 -20.22 -16.60
N ALA A 299 -1.49 -19.75 -17.84
CA ALA A 299 -1.50 -18.33 -18.17
C ALA A 299 -2.84 -17.66 -17.85
N PHE A 300 -3.96 -18.34 -18.15
CA PHE A 300 -5.29 -17.80 -17.87
C PHE A 300 -5.55 -17.69 -16.36
N LEU A 301 -5.25 -18.72 -15.58
CA LEU A 301 -5.37 -18.68 -14.11
C LEU A 301 -4.47 -17.61 -13.49
N MET A 302 -3.25 -17.51 -13.99
CA MET A 302 -2.30 -16.48 -13.56
C MET A 302 -2.81 -15.08 -13.89
N GLY A 303 -3.35 -14.88 -15.10
CA GLY A 303 -3.93 -13.61 -15.54
C GLY A 303 -5.05 -13.14 -14.62
N GLN A 304 -5.98 -14.01 -14.22
CA GLN A 304 -7.04 -13.68 -13.27
C GLN A 304 -6.49 -13.20 -11.92
N LYS A 305 -5.48 -13.89 -11.38
CA LYS A 305 -4.81 -13.47 -10.12
C LYS A 305 -4.13 -12.13 -10.25
N LEU A 306 -3.48 -11.85 -11.40
CA LEU A 306 -2.78 -10.58 -11.65
C LEU A 306 -3.74 -9.39 -11.71
N PHE A 307 -4.91 -9.55 -12.35
CA PHE A 307 -5.92 -8.50 -12.35
C PHE A 307 -6.39 -8.16 -10.94
N ARG A 308 -6.66 -9.17 -10.11
CA ARG A 308 -7.02 -8.96 -8.71
C ARG A 308 -5.91 -8.26 -7.93
N GLY A 309 -4.68 -8.78 -8.02
CA GLY A 309 -3.52 -8.19 -7.36
C GLY A 309 -3.23 -6.75 -7.77
N ALA A 310 -3.47 -6.39 -9.05
CA ALA A 310 -3.30 -5.02 -9.53
C ALA A 310 -4.23 -4.02 -8.83
N LEU A 311 -5.46 -4.45 -8.49
CA LEU A 311 -6.43 -3.62 -7.77
C LEU A 311 -6.06 -3.43 -6.30
N ASP A 312 -5.66 -4.51 -5.64
CA ASP A 312 -5.21 -4.46 -4.25
C ASP A 312 -3.99 -3.54 -4.15
N ASN A 313 -3.06 -3.64 -5.10
CA ASN A 313 -1.92 -2.74 -5.19
C ASN A 313 -2.34 -1.28 -5.42
N ALA A 314 -3.32 -1.01 -6.28
CA ALA A 314 -3.81 0.35 -6.51
C ALA A 314 -4.38 0.96 -5.21
N GLY A 315 -5.12 0.17 -4.41
CA GLY A 315 -5.59 0.58 -3.09
C GLY A 315 -4.46 0.89 -2.11
N GLN A 316 -3.42 0.06 -2.08
CA GLN A 316 -2.24 0.26 -1.23
C GLN A 316 -1.44 1.49 -1.67
N LEU A 317 -1.23 1.66 -2.97
CA LEU A 317 -0.56 2.84 -3.54
C LEU A 317 -1.32 4.13 -3.22
N TYR A 318 -2.66 4.11 -3.26
CA TYR A 318 -3.48 5.25 -2.88
C TYR A 318 -3.25 5.64 -1.42
N ARG A 319 -3.21 4.67 -0.49
CA ARG A 319 -2.90 4.92 0.93
C ARG A 319 -1.49 5.49 1.14
N ALA A 320 -0.49 4.94 0.45
CA ALA A 320 0.87 5.46 0.50
C ALA A 320 0.97 6.90 -0.04
N GLY A 321 0.23 7.22 -1.11
CA GLY A 321 0.16 8.57 -1.65
C GLY A 321 -0.52 9.58 -0.69
N ALA A 322 -1.53 9.13 0.06
CA ALA A 322 -2.17 9.96 1.10
C ALA A 322 -1.16 10.35 2.19
N PHE A 323 -0.36 9.38 2.66
CA PHE A 323 0.74 9.66 3.59
C PHE A 323 1.74 10.67 3.02
N LEU A 324 2.16 10.51 1.77
CA LEU A 324 3.10 11.43 1.11
C LEU A 324 2.55 12.85 1.00
N LYS A 325 1.24 13.00 0.76
CA LYS A 325 0.57 14.30 0.77
C LYS A 325 0.67 14.96 2.15
N ASP A 326 0.35 14.23 3.22
CA ASP A 326 0.39 14.73 4.59
C ASP A 326 1.82 15.08 5.00
N PHE A 327 2.77 14.20 4.69
CA PHE A 327 4.19 14.43 4.94
C PHE A 327 4.73 15.67 4.20
N ARG A 328 4.38 15.82 2.92
CA ARG A 328 4.74 17.00 2.12
C ARG A 328 4.10 18.28 2.65
N SER A 329 2.85 18.20 3.11
CA SER A 329 2.15 19.34 3.74
C SER A 329 2.86 19.76 5.02
N PHE A 330 3.26 18.81 5.85
CA PHE A 330 4.02 19.06 7.07
C PHE A 330 5.37 19.74 6.77
N LEU A 331 6.14 19.22 5.81
CA LEU A 331 7.44 19.81 5.42
C LEU A 331 7.34 21.21 4.79
N ARG A 332 6.18 21.60 4.28
CA ARG A 332 5.94 22.93 3.69
C ARG A 332 5.47 23.97 4.70
N HIS A 333 5.23 23.55 5.93
CA HIS A 333 4.81 24.50 6.95
C HIS A 333 5.93 25.53 7.16
N PRO A 334 5.61 26.83 7.24
CA PRO A 334 6.62 27.87 7.48
C PRO A 334 7.32 27.59 8.80
N ALA A 335 8.63 27.72 8.79
CA ALA A 335 9.44 27.69 10.01
C ALA A 335 9.24 28.98 10.81
N ASP A 336 9.52 28.92 12.10
CA ASP A 336 9.66 30.16 12.91
C ASP A 336 10.72 31.06 12.29
N PRO A 337 10.52 32.39 12.33
CA PRO A 337 11.54 33.30 11.90
C PRO A 337 12.83 33.02 12.68
N PRO A 338 13.98 33.07 12.02
CA PRO A 338 15.25 32.84 12.70
C PRO A 338 15.41 33.86 13.85
N VAL A 339 15.99 33.41 14.94
CA VAL A 339 16.35 34.25 16.06
C VAL A 339 17.14 35.44 15.52
N ASN A 340 16.76 36.64 15.90
CA ASN A 340 17.45 37.85 15.46
C ASN A 340 18.95 37.74 15.80
N PRO A 341 19.86 37.73 14.81
CA PRO A 341 21.29 37.60 15.08
C PRO A 341 21.85 38.78 15.90
N ASN A 342 21.12 39.88 15.94
CA ASN A 342 21.47 41.07 16.75
C ASN A 342 20.72 41.10 18.09
N ALA A 343 20.10 40.01 18.53
CA ALA A 343 19.48 39.90 19.84
C ALA A 343 20.56 40.06 20.92
N HIS A 344 20.38 41.00 21.84
CA HIS A 344 21.29 41.13 22.97
C HIS A 344 21.18 39.90 23.89
N PRO A 345 22.29 39.48 24.50
CA PRO A 345 22.26 38.45 25.52
C PRO A 345 21.28 38.83 26.65
N PHE A 346 20.49 37.88 27.11
CA PHE A 346 19.56 38.10 28.20
C PHE A 346 20.37 38.39 29.48
N GLU A 347 20.17 39.53 30.10
CA GLU A 347 20.75 39.81 31.39
C GLU A 347 20.05 38.99 32.50
N PRO A 348 20.77 38.53 33.53
CA PRO A 348 20.15 37.82 34.63
C PRO A 348 19.04 38.63 35.28
N LEU A 349 17.85 38.06 35.44
CA LEU A 349 16.73 38.72 36.11
C LEU A 349 17.11 39.04 37.55
N ARG A 350 16.97 40.31 37.91
CA ARG A 350 17.24 40.79 39.26
C ARG A 350 15.95 41.00 40.09
N GLU A 351 14.91 41.51 39.48
CA GLU A 351 13.67 41.92 40.15
C GLU A 351 12.41 41.20 39.58
N GLY A 352 12.46 40.67 38.41
CA GLY A 352 11.32 39.98 37.76
C GLY A 352 11.04 40.47 36.34
N ILE A 353 9.91 40.09 35.78
CA ILE A 353 9.41 40.50 34.48
C ILE A 353 8.09 41.25 34.71
N GLU A 354 8.01 42.49 34.29
CA GLU A 354 6.80 43.31 34.34
C GLU A 354 6.18 43.43 32.94
N PHE A 355 4.90 43.13 32.83
CA PHE A 355 4.13 43.31 31.60
C PHE A 355 3.39 44.67 31.67
N GLN A 356 3.79 45.62 30.86
CA GLN A 356 3.17 46.95 30.81
C GLN A 356 2.42 47.14 29.50
N GLY A 357 1.10 47.30 29.55
CA GLY A 357 0.25 47.61 28.40
C GLY A 357 0.29 46.52 27.30
N VAL A 358 0.52 45.26 27.68
CA VAL A 358 0.66 44.17 26.71
C VAL A 358 -0.71 43.74 26.22
N ARG A 359 -0.90 43.80 24.90
CA ARG A 359 -2.07 43.21 24.22
C ARG A 359 -1.68 41.93 23.54
N PHE A 360 -2.45 40.88 23.78
CA PHE A 360 -2.22 39.60 23.15
C PHE A 360 -3.53 38.94 22.70
N ARG A 361 -3.54 38.45 21.44
CA ARG A 361 -4.65 37.73 20.86
C ARG A 361 -4.18 36.45 20.24
N TYR A 362 -4.80 35.34 20.59
CA TYR A 362 -4.57 34.07 19.87
C TYR A 362 -5.04 34.18 18.41
N PRO A 363 -4.34 33.52 17.45
CA PRO A 363 -4.79 33.49 16.08
C PRO A 363 -6.23 32.96 15.98
N LYS A 364 -7.12 33.70 15.31
CA LYS A 364 -8.57 33.44 15.18
C LYS A 364 -9.43 33.69 16.43
N ALA A 365 -8.92 34.17 17.52
CA ALA A 365 -9.74 34.59 18.64
C ALA A 365 -10.51 35.86 18.30
N ALA A 366 -11.78 35.96 18.75
CA ALA A 366 -12.64 37.12 18.53
C ALA A 366 -12.29 38.31 19.44
N ARG A 367 -11.58 38.06 20.54
CA ARG A 367 -11.22 39.05 21.56
C ARG A 367 -9.76 38.90 21.97
N ASP A 368 -9.18 39.97 22.46
CA ASP A 368 -7.86 39.93 23.07
C ASP A 368 -7.92 39.14 24.38
N CYS A 369 -6.92 38.32 24.62
CA CYS A 369 -6.79 37.52 25.86
C CYS A 369 -6.06 38.31 26.95
N LEU A 370 -5.21 39.25 26.53
CA LEU A 370 -4.59 40.30 27.37
C LEU A 370 -4.88 41.64 26.71
N ASP A 371 -5.38 42.61 27.47
CA ASP A 371 -5.71 43.97 27.00
C ASP A 371 -5.29 45.00 28.06
N GLY A 372 -3.99 45.17 28.17
CA GLY A 372 -3.37 46.17 29.09
C GLY A 372 -3.05 45.62 30.46
#